data_0231a1709d92890139895601b833da86
#
_entry.id   0231a1709d92890139895601b833da86
#
_cell.length_a   1.000
_cell.length_b   1.000
_cell.length_c   1.000
_cell.angle_alpha   90.00
_cell.angle_beta   90.00
_cell.angle_gamma   90.00
#
_symmetry.space_group_name_H-M   'P 1'
#
loop_
_entity.id
_entity.type
_entity.pdbx_description
1 polymer ?
#
loop_
_entity_poly.entity_id
_entity_poly.type
_entity_poly.pdbx_seq_one_letter_code
_entity_poly.pdbx_strand_id
1 'polypeptide(L)'
;MPQVGIQNLLEAGVHFGHQTSRWNPNMRRHIAGELDGIHIIDLEQTVEMLEAARVFTGELTSGGGKVLFVGTKKQASDVVQTWAEKSNMPYVNRRWLPGLLTNFNISSNRIKRLHELTELTESGQIDLLPTKERMNMQAELAKLEFALGGVRDMDRVPDAVFILDLKSEEIALREATRLRLPIIALVDSNCDPGNIDYVIPGNDDAIRSCELVISTVGGAVEEGAGAWKVIEEKRQAEEQARREKEAEERRKREEEDKARREVLEKERAAQEAK
;
A
#
# COMPACT_ATOMS: atom_id res chain seq x y z
N MET A 1 15.29 10.87 -5.73
CA MET A 1 16.05 11.14 -4.48
C MET A 1 17.55 10.87 -4.69
N PRO A 2 18.50 11.51 -3.95
CA PRO A 2 19.91 11.18 -4.04
C PRO A 2 20.13 9.73 -3.61
N GLN A 3 21.10 9.09 -4.26
CA GLN A 3 21.47 7.71 -3.97
C GLN A 3 22.06 7.63 -2.55
N VAL A 4 21.57 6.69 -1.74
CA VAL A 4 22.06 6.48 -0.37
C VAL A 4 23.45 5.85 -0.43
N GLY A 5 24.45 6.52 0.15
CA GLY A 5 25.82 6.02 0.22
C GLY A 5 26.10 5.28 1.53
N ILE A 6 27.22 4.56 1.56
CA ILE A 6 27.69 3.81 2.74
C ILE A 6 27.79 4.72 3.98
N GLN A 7 28.22 5.97 3.80
CA GLN A 7 28.36 6.92 4.91
C GLN A 7 27.02 7.23 5.58
N ASN A 8 25.94 7.40 4.79
CA ASN A 8 24.59 7.63 5.33
C ASN A 8 24.10 6.44 6.15
N LEU A 9 24.35 5.21 5.66
CA LEU A 9 24.00 3.97 6.37
C LEU A 9 24.80 3.82 7.66
N LEU A 10 26.08 4.17 7.64
CA LEU A 10 26.94 4.13 8.82
C LEU A 10 26.47 5.11 9.91
N GLU A 11 26.18 6.36 9.54
CA GLU A 11 25.68 7.41 10.45
C GLU A 11 24.31 7.07 11.03
N ALA A 12 23.44 6.40 10.25
CA ALA A 12 22.15 5.91 10.71
C ALA A 12 22.25 4.65 11.61
N GLY A 13 23.42 4.00 11.68
CA GLY A 13 23.64 2.79 12.48
C GLY A 13 23.03 1.53 11.89
N VAL A 14 22.87 1.47 10.56
CA VAL A 14 22.32 0.32 9.83
C VAL A 14 23.20 -0.92 9.96
N HIS A 15 24.52 -0.74 10.17
CA HIS A 15 25.52 -1.80 10.27
C HIS A 15 25.47 -2.60 11.57
N PHE A 16 24.79 -2.12 12.60
CA PHE A 16 24.69 -2.86 13.86
C PHE A 16 23.63 -3.96 13.75
N GLY A 17 24.07 -5.19 13.92
CA GLY A 17 23.17 -6.33 14.07
C GLY A 17 22.91 -6.68 15.54
N HIS A 18 22.42 -7.84 15.77
CA HIS A 18 22.16 -8.40 17.11
C HIS A 18 23.41 -9.12 17.68
N GLN A 19 23.31 -9.47 18.96
CA GLN A 19 24.35 -10.28 19.64
C GLN A 19 24.59 -11.59 18.90
N THR A 20 25.84 -12.04 18.87
CA THR A 20 26.27 -13.29 18.20
C THR A 20 25.53 -14.53 18.67
N SER A 21 25.03 -14.54 19.93
CA SER A 21 24.21 -15.63 20.49
C SER A 21 22.80 -15.73 19.91
N ARG A 22 22.32 -14.69 19.22
CA ARG A 22 20.92 -14.60 18.71
C ARG A 22 20.82 -14.63 17.19
N TRP A 23 21.94 -14.77 16.50
CA TRP A 23 21.97 -14.66 15.06
C TRP A 23 21.33 -15.86 14.32
N ASN A 24 20.94 -15.64 13.08
CA ASN A 24 20.50 -16.68 12.18
C ASN A 24 21.64 -17.07 11.22
N PRO A 25 22.04 -18.35 11.14
CA PRO A 25 23.10 -18.81 10.22
C PRO A 25 22.88 -18.44 8.75
N ASN A 26 21.64 -18.32 8.29
CA ASN A 26 21.30 -17.95 6.92
C ASN A 26 21.70 -16.48 6.60
N MET A 27 21.92 -15.65 7.62
CA MET A 27 22.44 -14.27 7.48
C MET A 27 23.96 -14.19 7.32
N ARG A 28 24.70 -15.30 7.43
CA ARG A 28 26.17 -15.33 7.36
C ARG A 28 26.75 -14.57 6.18
N ARG A 29 26.11 -14.65 5.03
CA ARG A 29 26.58 -13.99 3.79
C ARG A 29 26.47 -12.46 3.83
N HIS A 30 25.66 -11.91 4.75
CA HIS A 30 25.41 -10.47 4.90
C HIS A 30 26.13 -9.88 6.12
N ILE A 31 26.95 -10.68 6.82
CA ILE A 31 27.71 -10.26 8.00
C ILE A 31 29.16 -10.05 7.59
N ALA A 32 29.66 -8.81 7.77
CA ALA A 32 31.06 -8.44 7.52
C ALA A 32 32.00 -8.91 8.62
N GLY A 33 31.52 -8.95 9.89
CA GLY A 33 32.33 -9.34 11.03
C GLY A 33 31.61 -9.26 12.36
N GLU A 34 32.39 -9.25 13.43
CA GLU A 34 31.93 -9.14 14.81
C GLU A 34 32.73 -8.06 15.54
N LEU A 35 32.03 -7.27 16.34
CA LEU A 35 32.65 -6.27 17.24
C LEU A 35 31.94 -6.31 18.60
N ASP A 36 32.70 -6.54 19.68
CA ASP A 36 32.18 -6.59 21.05
C ASP A 36 30.99 -7.53 21.27
N GLY A 37 30.98 -8.70 20.57
CA GLY A 37 29.91 -9.68 20.67
C GLY A 37 28.64 -9.33 19.89
N ILE A 38 28.72 -8.33 18.99
CA ILE A 38 27.64 -7.89 18.11
C ILE A 38 28.05 -8.15 16.66
N HIS A 39 27.18 -8.69 15.84
CA HIS A 39 27.42 -8.82 14.42
C HIS A 39 27.38 -7.48 13.71
N ILE A 40 28.32 -7.28 12.78
CA ILE A 40 28.39 -6.11 11.91
C ILE A 40 27.90 -6.52 10.52
N ILE A 41 26.86 -5.86 10.06
CA ILE A 41 26.25 -6.09 8.74
C ILE A 41 27.10 -5.43 7.66
N ASP A 42 27.22 -6.08 6.50
CA ASP A 42 27.97 -5.59 5.35
C ASP A 42 27.19 -4.49 4.62
N LEU A 43 27.64 -3.24 4.78
CA LEU A 43 26.99 -2.07 4.20
C LEU A 43 27.14 -1.97 2.68
N GLU A 44 28.16 -2.58 2.08
CA GLU A 44 28.32 -2.59 0.62
C GLU A 44 27.17 -3.37 -0.01
N GLN A 45 26.89 -4.56 0.53
CA GLN A 45 25.73 -5.35 0.10
C GLN A 45 24.41 -4.63 0.42
N THR A 46 24.33 -3.96 1.57
CA THR A 46 23.10 -3.22 1.93
C THR A 46 22.78 -2.12 0.91
N VAL A 47 23.78 -1.36 0.43
CA VAL A 47 23.58 -0.33 -0.61
C VAL A 47 23.03 -0.93 -1.89
N GLU A 48 23.63 -2.01 -2.39
CA GLU A 48 23.19 -2.67 -3.62
C GLU A 48 21.78 -3.21 -3.51
N MET A 49 21.48 -3.89 -2.40
CA MET A 49 20.18 -4.53 -2.17
C MET A 49 19.08 -3.50 -1.89
N LEU A 50 19.40 -2.41 -1.19
CA LEU A 50 18.47 -1.29 -0.98
C LEU A 50 18.14 -0.60 -2.30
N GLU A 51 19.15 -0.41 -3.18
CA GLU A 51 18.93 0.16 -4.50
C GLU A 51 18.07 -0.74 -5.38
N ALA A 52 18.29 -2.06 -5.35
CA ALA A 52 17.43 -3.03 -6.05
C ALA A 52 15.98 -2.97 -5.56
N ALA A 53 15.77 -2.89 -4.24
CA ALA A 53 14.44 -2.73 -3.65
C ALA A 53 13.77 -1.40 -4.05
N ARG A 54 14.56 -0.31 -4.07
CA ARG A 54 14.11 1.02 -4.50
C ARG A 54 13.65 1.03 -5.96
N VAL A 55 14.43 0.44 -6.85
CA VAL A 55 14.09 0.36 -8.28
C VAL A 55 12.83 -0.46 -8.47
N PHE A 56 12.77 -1.65 -7.89
CA PHE A 56 11.59 -2.52 -7.99
C PHE A 56 10.31 -1.83 -7.52
N THR A 57 10.34 -1.19 -6.35
CA THR A 57 9.14 -0.52 -5.80
C THR A 57 8.72 0.68 -6.62
N GLY A 58 9.67 1.45 -7.17
CA GLY A 58 9.40 2.57 -8.07
C GLY A 58 8.77 2.11 -9.39
N GLU A 59 9.28 1.04 -10.01
CA GLU A 59 8.71 0.46 -11.23
C GLU A 59 7.30 -0.09 -10.98
N LEU A 60 7.11 -0.85 -9.89
CA LEU A 60 5.82 -1.40 -9.51
C LEU A 60 4.76 -0.31 -9.36
N THR A 61 5.08 0.76 -8.63
CA THR A 61 4.13 1.84 -8.35
C THR A 61 3.91 2.76 -9.55
N SER A 62 4.90 2.94 -10.43
CA SER A 62 4.72 3.65 -11.70
C SER A 62 3.81 2.90 -12.68
N GLY A 63 3.65 1.59 -12.50
CA GLY A 63 2.64 0.76 -13.17
C GLY A 63 1.27 0.73 -12.50
N GLY A 64 1.06 1.50 -11.43
CA GLY A 64 -0.19 1.51 -10.64
C GLY A 64 -0.30 0.39 -9.61
N GLY A 65 0.80 -0.30 -9.32
CA GLY A 65 0.87 -1.30 -8.27
C GLY A 65 0.77 -0.69 -6.87
N LYS A 66 0.22 -1.44 -5.91
CA LYS A 66 0.10 -1.04 -4.51
C LYS A 66 1.09 -1.80 -3.64
N VAL A 67 1.82 -1.07 -2.80
CA VAL A 67 2.75 -1.62 -1.81
C VAL A 67 2.14 -1.47 -0.43
N LEU A 68 2.02 -2.58 0.32
CA LEU A 68 1.59 -2.56 1.72
C LEU A 68 2.81 -2.38 2.63
N PHE A 69 2.85 -1.28 3.38
CA PHE A 69 3.89 -1.04 4.37
C PHE A 69 3.53 -1.69 5.71
N VAL A 70 4.44 -2.48 6.28
CA VAL A 70 4.22 -3.21 7.53
C VAL A 70 5.35 -2.93 8.50
N GLY A 71 5.00 -2.41 9.68
CA GLY A 71 5.96 -2.16 10.75
C GLY A 71 5.25 -1.75 12.04
N THR A 72 5.01 -2.73 12.91
CA THR A 72 4.28 -2.51 14.18
C THR A 72 5.21 -2.15 15.35
N LYS A 73 6.53 -2.28 15.16
CA LYS A 73 7.54 -1.91 16.15
C LYS A 73 7.51 -0.39 16.37
N LYS A 74 7.63 0.04 17.62
CA LYS A 74 7.57 1.47 18.00
C LYS A 74 8.56 2.34 17.22
N GLN A 75 9.73 1.79 16.89
CA GLN A 75 10.78 2.48 16.15
C GLN A 75 10.40 2.77 14.68
N ALA A 76 9.54 1.94 14.11
CA ALA A 76 9.14 1.99 12.70
C ALA A 76 7.73 2.56 12.48
N SER A 77 6.83 2.41 13.48
CA SER A 77 5.39 2.69 13.39
C SER A 77 5.04 4.06 12.80
N ASP A 78 5.67 5.13 13.32
CA ASP A 78 5.31 6.49 12.92
C ASP A 78 5.89 6.84 11.54
N VAL A 79 7.09 6.30 11.23
CA VAL A 79 7.74 6.52 9.94
C VAL A 79 7.01 5.76 8.83
N VAL A 80 6.57 4.52 9.11
CA VAL A 80 5.71 3.72 8.21
C VAL A 80 4.46 4.49 7.85
N GLN A 81 3.74 5.01 8.84
CA GLN A 81 2.54 5.80 8.61
C GLN A 81 2.82 7.02 7.74
N THR A 82 3.86 7.79 8.09
CA THR A 82 4.20 9.03 7.37
C THR A 82 4.48 8.79 5.89
N TRP A 83 5.26 7.76 5.55
CA TRP A 83 5.62 7.47 4.16
C TRP A 83 4.48 6.80 3.38
N ALA A 84 3.71 5.95 4.02
CA ALA A 84 2.54 5.35 3.41
C ALA A 84 1.46 6.38 3.08
N GLU A 85 1.17 7.31 3.99
CA GLU A 85 0.22 8.41 3.76
C GLU A 85 0.69 9.35 2.65
N LYS A 86 1.98 9.72 2.60
CA LYS A 86 2.55 10.54 1.52
C LYS A 86 2.39 9.90 0.14
N SER A 87 2.60 8.60 0.06
CA SER A 87 2.52 7.84 -1.19
C SER A 87 1.12 7.30 -1.52
N ASN A 88 0.14 7.56 -0.66
CA ASN A 88 -1.23 7.01 -0.75
C ASN A 88 -1.25 5.49 -0.87
N MET A 89 -0.43 4.84 -0.03
CA MET A 89 -0.31 3.38 0.05
C MET A 89 -0.89 2.85 1.34
N PRO A 90 -1.41 1.61 1.35
CA PRO A 90 -1.90 0.98 2.57
C PRO A 90 -0.75 0.68 3.55
N TYR A 91 -1.04 0.72 4.85
CA TYR A 91 -0.06 0.39 5.88
C TYR A 91 -0.68 -0.31 7.09
N VAL A 92 0.17 -1.05 7.82
CA VAL A 92 -0.14 -1.63 9.12
C VAL A 92 0.98 -1.24 10.09
N ASN A 93 0.67 -0.33 11.02
CA ASN A 93 1.63 0.22 11.98
C ASN A 93 1.29 -0.07 13.45
N ARG A 94 0.23 -0.83 13.72
CA ARG A 94 -0.19 -1.17 15.09
C ARG A 94 -0.13 -2.67 15.36
N ARG A 95 -1.03 -3.43 14.80
CA ARG A 95 -1.10 -4.87 14.97
C ARG A 95 -1.55 -5.53 13.69
N TRP A 96 -0.79 -6.50 13.22
CA TRP A 96 -1.24 -7.36 12.12
C TRP A 96 -2.47 -8.18 12.53
N LEU A 97 -3.50 -8.12 11.74
CA LEU A 97 -4.68 -8.97 11.93
C LEU A 97 -4.50 -10.28 11.13
N PRO A 98 -4.46 -11.44 11.80
CA PRO A 98 -4.36 -12.72 11.10
C PRO A 98 -5.49 -12.89 10.06
N GLY A 99 -5.11 -13.25 8.84
CA GLY A 99 -6.03 -13.37 7.72
C GLY A 99 -6.25 -12.08 6.93
N LEU A 100 -5.52 -10.99 7.23
CA LEU A 100 -5.67 -9.71 6.53
C LEU A 100 -5.52 -9.86 5.02
N LEU A 101 -4.54 -10.61 4.55
CA LEU A 101 -4.30 -10.88 3.14
C LEU A 101 -4.93 -12.19 2.68
N THR A 102 -4.70 -13.29 3.42
CA THR A 102 -5.15 -14.63 3.03
C THR A 102 -6.67 -14.81 3.07
N ASN A 103 -7.37 -14.02 3.86
CA ASN A 103 -8.84 -14.00 3.94
C ASN A 103 -9.39 -12.61 3.65
N PHE A 104 -8.97 -12.03 2.52
CA PHE A 104 -9.27 -10.66 2.15
C PHE A 104 -10.77 -10.35 2.10
N ASN A 105 -11.61 -11.30 1.72
CA ASN A 105 -13.06 -11.12 1.72
C ASN A 105 -13.63 -10.75 3.10
N ILE A 106 -13.15 -11.41 4.17
CA ILE A 106 -13.57 -11.06 5.54
C ILE A 106 -12.98 -9.72 5.97
N SER A 107 -11.72 -9.45 5.61
CA SER A 107 -11.07 -8.17 5.91
C SER A 107 -11.77 -7.01 5.19
N SER A 108 -12.13 -7.18 3.91
CA SER A 108 -12.92 -6.20 3.13
C SER A 108 -14.29 -5.90 3.77
N ASN A 109 -14.98 -6.91 4.29
CA ASN A 109 -16.25 -6.67 4.99
C ASN A 109 -16.07 -5.86 6.29
N ARG A 110 -14.95 -6.05 7.01
CA ARG A 110 -14.61 -5.22 8.18
C ARG A 110 -14.21 -3.80 7.79
N ILE A 111 -13.52 -3.63 6.66
CA ILE A 111 -13.21 -2.31 6.10
C ILE A 111 -14.50 -1.59 5.70
N LYS A 112 -15.45 -2.25 5.03
CA LYS A 112 -16.77 -1.68 4.74
C LYS A 112 -17.50 -1.25 6.01
N ARG A 113 -17.44 -2.08 7.05
CA ARG A 113 -18.03 -1.72 8.35
C ARG A 113 -17.37 -0.51 8.99
N LEU A 114 -16.06 -0.37 8.85
CA LEU A 114 -15.33 0.84 9.27
C LEU A 114 -15.87 2.08 8.54
N HIS A 115 -16.02 2.03 7.21
CA HIS A 115 -16.58 3.13 6.42
C HIS A 115 -18.02 3.47 6.84
N GLU A 116 -18.88 2.48 7.00
CA GLU A 116 -20.28 2.70 7.46
C GLU A 116 -20.32 3.44 8.79
N LEU A 117 -19.54 3.00 9.78
CA LEU A 117 -19.50 3.63 11.10
C LEU A 117 -18.91 5.04 11.06
N THR A 118 -17.92 5.27 10.20
CA THR A 118 -17.32 6.60 9.99
C THR A 118 -18.36 7.54 9.39
N GLU A 119 -19.06 7.13 8.34
CA GLU A 119 -20.12 7.91 7.69
C GLU A 119 -21.28 8.23 8.64
N LEU A 120 -21.74 7.25 9.45
CA LEU A 120 -22.76 7.46 10.47
C LEU A 120 -22.33 8.46 11.53
N THR A 121 -21.03 8.51 11.84
CA THR A 121 -20.48 9.46 12.83
C THR A 121 -20.35 10.84 12.22
N GLU A 122 -19.83 10.98 11.01
CA GLU A 122 -19.66 12.26 10.31
C GLU A 122 -20.99 12.91 9.93
N SER A 123 -21.99 12.11 9.55
CA SER A 123 -23.35 12.62 9.27
C SER A 123 -24.16 12.97 10.52
N GLY A 124 -23.65 12.69 11.72
CA GLY A 124 -24.36 12.90 12.98
C GLY A 124 -25.52 11.93 13.24
N GLN A 125 -25.76 10.96 12.37
CA GLN A 125 -26.84 9.97 12.54
C GLN A 125 -26.65 9.10 13.78
N ILE A 126 -25.39 8.88 14.19
CA ILE A 126 -25.06 8.13 15.40
C ILE A 126 -25.63 8.78 16.67
N ASP A 127 -25.82 10.10 16.69
CA ASP A 127 -26.35 10.84 17.85
C ASP A 127 -27.86 10.68 18.02
N LEU A 128 -28.56 10.25 16.98
CA LEU A 128 -29.99 9.94 17.01
C LEU A 128 -30.29 8.59 17.66
N LEU A 129 -29.28 7.74 17.85
CA LEU A 129 -29.43 6.41 18.42
C LEU A 129 -29.52 6.44 19.94
N PRO A 130 -30.16 5.42 20.56
CA PRO A 130 -30.16 5.24 22.00
C PRO A 130 -28.72 5.23 22.58
N THR A 131 -28.49 5.82 23.73
CA THR A 131 -27.16 6.01 24.34
C THR A 131 -26.33 4.73 24.37
N LYS A 132 -26.94 3.58 24.68
CA LYS A 132 -26.25 2.29 24.74
C LYS A 132 -25.74 1.84 23.36
N GLU A 133 -26.53 1.99 22.32
CA GLU A 133 -26.15 1.63 20.95
C GLU A 133 -25.07 2.55 20.42
N ARG A 134 -25.22 3.86 20.63
CA ARG A 134 -24.21 4.86 20.29
C ARG A 134 -22.84 4.53 20.90
N MET A 135 -22.80 4.26 22.22
CA MET A 135 -21.54 3.89 22.89
C MET A 135 -20.92 2.61 22.35
N ASN A 136 -21.73 1.61 22.02
CA ASN A 136 -21.24 0.37 21.42
C ASN A 136 -20.65 0.59 20.02
N MET A 137 -21.33 1.37 19.17
CA MET A 137 -20.86 1.69 17.82
C MET A 137 -19.59 2.55 17.86
N GLN A 138 -19.50 3.52 18.74
CA GLN A 138 -18.29 4.33 18.94
C GLN A 138 -17.10 3.45 19.42
N ALA A 139 -17.34 2.52 20.32
CA ALA A 139 -16.31 1.60 20.78
C ALA A 139 -15.89 0.58 19.68
N GLU A 140 -16.83 0.17 18.82
CA GLU A 140 -16.55 -0.65 17.64
C GLU A 140 -15.71 0.14 16.63
N LEU A 141 -16.11 1.37 16.30
CA LEU A 141 -15.38 2.26 15.40
C LEU A 141 -13.94 2.46 15.85
N ALA A 142 -13.72 2.83 17.11
CA ALA A 142 -12.38 3.03 17.65
C ALA A 142 -11.49 1.78 17.54
N LYS A 143 -12.05 0.59 17.73
CA LYS A 143 -11.32 -0.68 17.57
C LYS A 143 -10.98 -0.98 16.11
N LEU A 144 -11.93 -0.73 15.19
CA LEU A 144 -11.71 -0.94 13.77
C LEU A 144 -10.70 0.08 13.22
N GLU A 145 -10.81 1.33 13.61
CA GLU A 145 -9.88 2.39 13.20
C GLU A 145 -8.46 2.13 13.68
N PHE A 146 -8.30 1.70 14.96
CA PHE A 146 -7.00 1.31 15.49
C PHE A 146 -6.35 0.16 14.72
N ALA A 147 -7.15 -0.82 14.26
CA ALA A 147 -6.64 -2.05 13.65
C ALA A 147 -6.55 -1.99 12.12
N LEU A 148 -7.45 -1.25 11.46
CA LEU A 148 -7.63 -1.21 10.01
C LEU A 148 -7.51 0.18 9.41
N GLY A 149 -7.28 1.22 10.21
CA GLY A 149 -7.24 2.61 9.73
C GLY A 149 -6.25 2.82 8.59
N GLY A 150 -5.07 2.20 8.64
CA GLY A 150 -4.07 2.32 7.58
C GLY A 150 -4.35 1.49 6.32
N VAL A 151 -5.32 0.58 6.36
CA VAL A 151 -5.75 -0.24 5.22
C VAL A 151 -7.20 0.07 4.79
N ARG A 152 -7.76 1.19 5.28
CA ARG A 152 -9.15 1.58 4.98
C ARG A 152 -9.45 1.65 3.48
N ASP A 153 -8.51 2.16 2.68
CA ASP A 153 -8.67 2.38 1.25
C ASP A 153 -8.17 1.21 0.39
N MET A 154 -7.97 0.05 1.04
CA MET A 154 -7.51 -1.16 0.35
C MET A 154 -8.70 -1.94 -0.21
N ASP A 155 -8.90 -1.84 -1.52
CA ASP A 155 -9.96 -2.48 -2.29
C ASP A 155 -9.60 -3.89 -2.79
N ARG A 156 -8.30 -4.18 -2.90
CA ARG A 156 -7.74 -5.46 -3.36
C ARG A 156 -6.48 -5.81 -2.57
N VAL A 157 -6.06 -7.05 -2.69
CA VAL A 157 -4.77 -7.53 -2.16
C VAL A 157 -3.64 -6.70 -2.80
N PRO A 158 -2.65 -6.22 -2.04
CA PRO A 158 -1.54 -5.42 -2.55
C PRO A 158 -0.67 -6.24 -3.53
N ASP A 159 0.07 -5.53 -4.39
CA ASP A 159 0.93 -6.15 -5.39
C ASP A 159 2.32 -6.49 -4.83
N ALA A 160 2.72 -5.87 -3.70
CA ALA A 160 3.92 -6.19 -2.93
C ALA A 160 3.75 -5.82 -1.46
N VAL A 161 4.60 -6.39 -0.60
CA VAL A 161 4.61 -6.09 0.85
C VAL A 161 6.02 -5.65 1.26
N PHE A 162 6.11 -4.52 1.98
CA PHE A 162 7.35 -4.04 2.58
C PHE A 162 7.30 -4.20 4.09
N ILE A 163 8.17 -5.04 4.66
CA ILE A 163 8.20 -5.42 6.08
C ILE A 163 9.48 -4.89 6.74
N LEU A 164 9.34 -4.24 7.90
CA LEU A 164 10.44 -3.60 8.60
C LEU A 164 11.03 -4.39 9.77
N ASP A 165 10.31 -5.35 10.31
CA ASP A 165 10.81 -6.27 11.34
C ASP A 165 10.17 -7.64 11.12
N LEU A 166 10.94 -8.55 10.54
CA LEU A 166 10.45 -9.90 10.22
C LEU A 166 10.06 -10.72 11.43
N LYS A 167 10.69 -10.46 12.59
CA LYS A 167 10.46 -11.23 13.78
C LYS A 167 9.13 -10.87 14.44
N SER A 168 8.79 -9.60 14.45
CA SER A 168 7.49 -9.13 14.94
C SER A 168 6.36 -9.44 13.95
N GLU A 169 6.65 -9.43 12.66
CA GLU A 169 5.69 -9.55 11.56
C GLU A 169 5.67 -10.94 10.91
N GLU A 170 6.01 -11.99 11.66
CA GLU A 170 6.07 -13.38 11.14
C GLU A 170 4.75 -13.82 10.49
N ILE A 171 3.61 -13.37 11.01
CA ILE A 171 2.30 -13.71 10.45
C ILE A 171 2.10 -13.03 9.09
N ALA A 172 2.48 -11.76 8.98
CA ALA A 172 2.44 -11.01 7.73
C ALA A 172 3.31 -11.67 6.65
N LEU A 173 4.56 -12.02 7.03
CA LEU A 173 5.49 -12.74 6.16
C LEU A 173 4.90 -14.06 5.65
N ARG A 174 4.32 -14.88 6.52
CA ARG A 174 3.70 -16.16 6.15
C ARG A 174 2.51 -15.97 5.20
N GLU A 175 1.68 -14.96 5.44
CA GLU A 175 0.54 -14.66 4.57
C GLU A 175 0.97 -14.18 3.20
N ALA A 176 1.94 -13.25 3.12
CA ALA A 176 2.50 -12.77 1.87
C ALA A 176 3.14 -13.91 1.06
N THR A 177 3.96 -14.74 1.72
CA THR A 177 4.58 -15.93 1.09
C THR A 177 3.52 -16.90 0.55
N ARG A 178 2.46 -17.16 1.32
CA ARG A 178 1.36 -18.05 0.88
C ARG A 178 0.66 -17.54 -0.38
N LEU A 179 0.53 -16.22 -0.52
CA LEU A 179 -0.08 -15.57 -1.67
C LEU A 179 0.92 -15.32 -2.81
N ARG A 180 2.20 -15.67 -2.61
CA ARG A 180 3.30 -15.43 -3.56
C ARG A 180 3.43 -13.95 -3.95
N LEU A 181 3.19 -13.07 -2.99
CA LEU A 181 3.42 -11.64 -3.18
C LEU A 181 4.92 -11.36 -3.10
N PRO A 182 5.47 -10.49 -3.93
CA PRO A 182 6.83 -9.98 -3.77
C PRO A 182 7.01 -9.36 -2.38
N ILE A 183 8.04 -9.79 -1.68
CA ILE A 183 8.34 -9.35 -0.31
C ILE A 183 9.65 -8.57 -0.31
N ILE A 184 9.59 -7.33 0.13
CA ILE A 184 10.72 -6.48 0.43
C ILE A 184 10.85 -6.43 1.95
N ALA A 185 12.03 -6.62 2.51
CA ALA A 185 12.16 -6.55 3.96
C ALA A 185 13.51 -6.01 4.42
N LEU A 186 13.47 -5.22 5.51
CA LEU A 186 14.63 -4.92 6.33
C LEU A 186 14.91 -6.15 7.21
N VAL A 187 16.10 -6.73 7.06
CA VAL A 187 16.47 -8.02 7.65
C VAL A 187 17.68 -7.86 8.55
N ASP A 188 17.48 -8.01 9.84
CA ASP A 188 18.57 -8.00 10.82
C ASP A 188 19.22 -9.39 10.93
N SER A 189 20.38 -9.43 11.57
CA SER A 189 21.21 -10.63 11.77
C SER A 189 20.52 -11.80 12.47
N ASN A 190 19.41 -11.57 13.19
CA ASN A 190 18.61 -12.58 13.91
C ASN A 190 17.43 -13.16 13.11
N CYS A 191 17.24 -12.70 11.86
CA CYS A 191 16.11 -13.06 11.00
C CYS A 191 16.51 -14.05 9.89
N ASP A 192 15.52 -14.73 9.30
CA ASP A 192 15.73 -15.64 8.16
C ASP A 192 15.38 -14.93 6.84
N PRO A 193 16.35 -14.73 5.92
CA PRO A 193 16.10 -14.10 4.63
C PRO A 193 15.47 -15.04 3.58
N GLY A 194 15.23 -16.32 3.92
CA GLY A 194 14.95 -17.38 2.93
C GLY A 194 13.68 -17.23 2.09
N ASN A 195 12.70 -16.45 2.55
CA ASN A 195 11.42 -16.25 1.86
C ASN A 195 11.20 -14.80 1.40
N ILE A 196 12.29 -14.06 1.17
CA ILE A 196 12.23 -12.64 0.83
C ILE A 196 12.83 -12.44 -0.54
N ASP A 197 12.12 -11.74 -1.42
CA ASP A 197 12.57 -11.46 -2.78
C ASP A 197 13.60 -10.33 -2.82
N TYR A 198 13.39 -9.29 -2.00
CA TYR A 198 14.26 -8.13 -1.89
C TYR A 198 14.70 -7.95 -0.43
N VAL A 199 15.81 -8.60 -0.10
CA VAL A 199 16.44 -8.52 1.23
C VAL A 199 17.19 -7.21 1.35
N ILE A 200 16.96 -6.44 2.40
CA ILE A 200 17.74 -5.26 2.76
C ILE A 200 18.42 -5.59 4.10
N PRO A 201 19.69 -6.02 4.11
CA PRO A 201 20.38 -6.30 5.37
C PRO A 201 20.56 -5.04 6.17
N GLY A 202 20.15 -5.01 7.43
CA GLY A 202 20.27 -3.82 8.25
C GLY A 202 19.62 -3.94 9.61
N ASN A 203 19.89 -2.95 10.45
CA ASN A 203 19.38 -2.83 11.81
C ASN A 203 17.90 -2.44 11.82
N ASP A 204 17.07 -3.25 12.44
CA ASP A 204 15.62 -3.00 12.61
C ASP A 204 15.26 -2.39 13.98
N ASP A 205 16.24 -2.22 14.89
CA ASP A 205 16.06 -1.65 16.23
C ASP A 205 16.30 -0.13 16.30
N ALA A 206 17.18 0.39 15.46
CA ALA A 206 17.53 1.81 15.47
C ALA A 206 16.52 2.63 14.68
N ILE A 207 15.91 3.66 15.30
CA ILE A 207 14.95 4.56 14.67
C ILE A 207 15.52 5.19 13.39
N ARG A 208 16.78 5.67 13.43
CA ARG A 208 17.43 6.29 12.26
C ARG A 208 17.66 5.30 11.12
N SER A 209 17.96 4.03 11.44
CA SER A 209 18.10 2.96 10.45
C SER A 209 16.79 2.70 9.74
N CYS A 210 15.72 2.47 10.49
CA CYS A 210 14.36 2.30 9.96
C CYS A 210 13.95 3.52 9.11
N GLU A 211 14.17 4.74 9.60
CA GLU A 211 13.83 5.98 8.90
C GLU A 211 14.56 6.09 7.56
N LEU A 212 15.87 5.81 7.51
CA LEU A 212 16.65 5.88 6.29
C LEU A 212 16.17 4.86 5.24
N VAL A 213 15.96 3.61 5.66
CA VAL A 213 15.49 2.55 4.75
C VAL A 213 14.09 2.83 4.26
N ILE A 214 13.15 3.18 5.16
CA ILE A 214 11.78 3.51 4.79
C ILE A 214 11.73 4.73 3.88
N SER A 215 12.49 5.79 4.18
CA SER A 215 12.50 7.02 3.36
C SER A 215 13.03 6.76 1.96
N THR A 216 13.99 5.85 1.82
CA THR A 216 14.57 5.49 0.52
C THR A 216 13.56 4.71 -0.34
N VAL A 217 12.96 3.67 0.22
CA VAL A 217 11.95 2.86 -0.47
C VAL A 217 10.65 3.66 -0.65
N GLY A 218 10.17 4.32 0.41
CA GLY A 218 8.95 5.12 0.39
C GLY A 218 9.01 6.30 -0.57
N GLY A 219 10.19 6.92 -0.71
CA GLY A 219 10.40 7.98 -1.71
C GLY A 219 10.28 7.49 -3.15
N ALA A 220 10.79 6.30 -3.45
CA ALA A 220 10.60 5.69 -4.77
C ALA A 220 9.13 5.32 -5.03
N VAL A 221 8.45 4.82 -4.01
CA VAL A 221 7.01 4.53 -4.06
C VAL A 221 6.20 5.81 -4.31
N GLU A 222 6.53 6.92 -3.63
CA GLU A 222 5.89 8.23 -3.81
C GLU A 222 6.10 8.78 -5.23
N GLU A 223 7.34 8.75 -5.72
CA GLU A 223 7.66 9.18 -7.09
C GLU A 223 6.92 8.34 -8.14
N GLY A 224 6.90 7.00 -7.98
CA GLY A 224 6.18 6.09 -8.87
C GLY A 224 4.66 6.29 -8.83
N ALA A 225 4.07 6.40 -7.63
CA ALA A 225 2.64 6.66 -7.49
C ALA A 225 2.23 8.03 -8.06
N GLY A 226 3.07 9.04 -7.92
CA GLY A 226 2.88 10.36 -8.54
C GLY A 226 2.89 10.28 -10.06
N ALA A 227 3.83 9.54 -10.65
CA ALA A 227 3.89 9.33 -12.10
C ALA A 227 2.64 8.58 -12.62
N TRP A 228 2.21 7.53 -11.92
CA TRP A 228 0.98 6.81 -12.25
C TRP A 228 -0.26 7.68 -12.20
N LYS A 229 -0.40 8.51 -11.16
CA LYS A 229 -1.55 9.41 -11.01
C LYS A 229 -1.72 10.33 -12.23
N VAL A 230 -0.65 10.90 -12.74
CA VAL A 230 -0.67 11.75 -13.94
C VAL A 230 -1.11 10.96 -15.18
N ILE A 231 -0.66 9.72 -15.33
CA ILE A 231 -1.05 8.85 -16.44
C ILE A 231 -2.53 8.49 -16.34
N GLU A 232 -2.99 8.15 -15.16
CA GLU A 232 -4.38 7.75 -14.92
C GLU A 232 -5.36 8.93 -15.12
N GLU A 233 -5.00 10.13 -14.66
CA GLU A 233 -5.80 11.34 -14.90
C GLU A 233 -5.95 11.63 -16.39
N LYS A 234 -4.88 11.50 -17.17
CA LYS A 234 -4.94 11.65 -18.63
C LYS A 234 -5.84 10.60 -19.29
N ARG A 235 -5.68 9.34 -18.88
CA ARG A 235 -6.51 8.24 -19.40
C ARG A 235 -7.99 8.45 -19.10
N GLN A 236 -8.32 8.87 -17.88
CA GLN A 236 -9.70 9.16 -17.49
C GLN A 236 -10.28 10.35 -18.29
N ALA A 237 -9.51 11.41 -18.48
CA ALA A 237 -9.93 12.55 -19.29
C ALA A 237 -10.18 12.16 -20.76
N GLU A 238 -9.30 11.34 -21.35
CA GLU A 238 -9.49 10.84 -22.73
C GLU A 238 -10.71 9.93 -22.85
N GLU A 239 -10.92 9.04 -21.88
CA GLU A 239 -12.10 8.17 -21.85
C GLU A 239 -13.40 8.95 -21.68
N GLN A 240 -13.38 9.98 -20.84
CA GLN A 240 -14.53 10.84 -20.63
C GLN A 240 -14.87 11.64 -21.90
N ALA A 241 -13.86 12.23 -22.55
CA ALA A 241 -14.03 12.92 -23.82
C ALA A 241 -14.56 11.99 -24.94
N ARG A 242 -14.12 10.71 -24.95
CA ARG A 242 -14.66 9.72 -25.89
C ARG A 242 -16.11 9.40 -25.61
N ARG A 243 -16.49 9.16 -24.33
CA ARG A 243 -17.87 8.89 -23.93
C ARG A 243 -18.80 10.07 -24.26
N GLU A 244 -18.34 11.30 -24.08
CA GLU A 244 -19.10 12.51 -24.42
C GLU A 244 -19.35 12.59 -25.93
N LYS A 245 -18.34 12.34 -26.76
CA LYS A 245 -18.49 12.30 -28.22
C LYS A 245 -19.46 11.20 -28.68
N GLU A 246 -19.31 10.01 -28.16
CA GLU A 246 -20.23 8.88 -28.46
C GLU A 246 -21.67 9.19 -28.04
N ALA A 247 -21.85 9.84 -26.88
CA ALA A 247 -23.18 10.25 -26.42
C ALA A 247 -23.79 11.36 -27.30
N GLU A 248 -22.97 12.33 -27.78
CA GLU A 248 -23.41 13.40 -28.70
C GLU A 248 -23.79 12.83 -30.07
N GLU A 249 -22.98 11.92 -30.62
CA GLU A 249 -23.31 11.25 -31.88
C GLU A 249 -24.61 10.42 -31.77
N ARG A 250 -24.79 9.74 -30.63
CA ARG A 250 -26.04 8.98 -30.41
C ARG A 250 -27.26 9.89 -30.35
N ARG A 251 -27.13 11.06 -29.68
CA ARG A 251 -28.22 12.05 -29.65
C ARG A 251 -28.54 12.58 -31.05
N LYS A 252 -27.53 12.90 -31.83
CA LYS A 252 -27.74 13.37 -33.24
C LYS A 252 -28.46 12.34 -34.10
N ARG A 253 -28.07 11.05 -33.98
CA ARG A 253 -28.76 9.95 -34.69
C ARG A 253 -30.21 9.76 -34.23
N GLU A 254 -30.46 9.84 -32.91
CA GLU A 254 -31.81 9.75 -32.36
C GLU A 254 -32.72 10.91 -32.82
N GLU A 255 -32.17 12.13 -32.95
CA GLU A 255 -32.86 13.30 -33.48
C GLU A 255 -33.12 13.17 -34.98
N GLU A 256 -32.17 12.73 -35.76
CA GLU A 256 -32.34 12.45 -37.20
C GLU A 256 -33.37 11.37 -37.45
N ASP A 257 -33.37 10.29 -36.67
CA ASP A 257 -34.35 9.21 -36.76
C ASP A 257 -35.75 9.67 -36.38
N LYS A 258 -35.88 10.53 -35.37
CA LYS A 258 -37.17 11.17 -35.03
C LYS A 258 -37.71 12.06 -36.15
N ALA A 259 -36.87 12.94 -36.66
CA ALA A 259 -37.21 13.82 -37.74
C ALA A 259 -37.64 13.02 -39.00
N ARG A 260 -36.93 11.92 -39.30
CA ARG A 260 -37.28 11.04 -40.42
C ARG A 260 -38.60 10.34 -40.23
N ARG A 261 -38.93 9.90 -39.00
CA ARG A 261 -40.25 9.29 -38.68
C ARG A 261 -41.39 10.30 -38.81
N GLU A 262 -41.21 11.51 -38.33
CA GLU A 262 -42.22 12.58 -38.46
C GLU A 262 -42.48 12.96 -39.92
N VAL A 263 -41.47 12.98 -40.78
CA VAL A 263 -41.66 13.21 -42.21
C VAL A 263 -42.43 12.07 -42.88
N LEU A 264 -42.09 10.80 -42.57
CA LEU A 264 -42.77 9.63 -43.08
C LEU A 264 -44.25 9.55 -42.63
N GLU A 265 -44.56 9.94 -41.38
CA GLU A 265 -45.92 10.02 -40.89
C GLU A 265 -46.72 11.10 -41.59
N LYS A 266 -46.14 12.28 -41.82
CA LYS A 266 -46.81 13.36 -42.61
C LYS A 266 -47.07 12.95 -44.06
N GLU A 267 -46.14 12.26 -44.70
CA GLU A 267 -46.33 11.72 -46.05
C GLU A 267 -47.42 10.66 -46.14
N ARG A 268 -47.51 9.74 -45.15
CA ARG A 268 -48.59 8.75 -45.06
C ARG A 268 -49.96 9.39 -44.82
N ALA A 269 -50.05 10.35 -43.93
CA ALA A 269 -51.29 11.09 -43.67
C ALA A 269 -51.74 11.90 -44.92
N ALA A 270 -50.83 12.43 -45.69
CA ALA A 270 -51.14 13.14 -46.96
C ALA A 270 -51.57 12.19 -48.08
N GLN A 271 -51.16 10.91 -48.07
CA GLN A 271 -51.59 9.90 -49.05
C GLN A 271 -52.96 9.32 -48.71
N GLU A 272 -53.30 9.19 -47.41
CA GLU A 272 -54.63 8.70 -46.95
C GLU A 272 -55.73 9.75 -47.08
N ALA A 273 -55.38 11.04 -47.24
CA ALA A 273 -56.35 12.14 -47.42
C ALA A 273 -56.65 12.44 -48.93
N LYS A 274 -56.10 11.67 -49.85
CA LYS A 274 -56.38 11.74 -51.30
C LYS A 274 -57.20 10.54 -51.75
#